data_410065529d7dc1347e7a537967b38261
#
_entry.id   410065529d7dc1347e7a537967b38261
#
_cell.length_a   1.000
_cell.length_b   1.000
_cell.length_c   1.000
_cell.angle_alpha   90.00
_cell.angle_beta   90.00
_cell.angle_gamma   90.00
#
_symmetry.space_group_name_H-M   'P 1'
#
loop_
_entity.id
_entity.type
_entity.pdbx_description
1 polymer ?
#
loop_
_entity_poly.entity_id
_entity_poly.type
_entity_poly.pdbx_seq_one_letter_code
_entity_poly.pdbx_strand_id
1 'polypeptide(L)'
;SVNRGMTQVLSATGSERNVILLGAGSEESIERSEVHLEAETLARTIGGLEQHLGQTAVSGEIHYMAPLTLADASSAQARLRGVTERALLVHPNVRVLAGRFPNPGEVMVGRLAHHKLDAPEPILALGKPLRFGNVEFTIVGHFEAPGTVMESEVWFDRNDLATLTQRDSLSCVVARLGEAEFEDVAALTFRRTDMELAAITESGYYARLASFYRPIRAMTWLTAALVAAGAVFGGLNTLYAAFASRIREMGTLQAIGFDRPALLASLIQESVLATLTGTLLATIAGVFLLDGFTIPFSVGTFTLSITPKVLIVGIGSGLLLGLLGALPPAIRCLRPPHPPPHTA
;
A
#
# COMPACT_ATOMS: atom_id res chain seq x y z
N SER A 1 2.73 -6.51 -6.53
CA SER A 1 3.37 -5.32 -5.92
C SER A 1 2.38 -4.53 -5.06
N VAL A 2 1.24 -4.06 -5.59
CA VAL A 2 0.23 -3.22 -4.89
C VAL A 2 -0.17 -3.82 -3.53
N ASN A 3 -0.66 -5.06 -3.51
CA ASN A 3 -1.11 -5.72 -2.27
C ASN A 3 0.00 -5.87 -1.22
N ARG A 4 1.24 -6.06 -1.66
CA ARG A 4 2.39 -6.16 -0.75
C ARG A 4 2.74 -4.79 -0.20
N GLY A 5 2.80 -3.75 -1.03
CA GLY A 5 3.10 -2.39 -0.61
C GLY A 5 2.13 -1.89 0.47
N MET A 6 0.83 -2.01 0.23
CA MET A 6 -0.20 -1.59 1.19
C MET A 6 -0.12 -2.38 2.51
N THR A 7 0.02 -3.71 2.46
CA THR A 7 0.16 -4.52 3.68
C THR A 7 1.45 -4.18 4.43
N GLN A 8 2.54 -3.93 3.72
CA GLN A 8 3.83 -3.58 4.30
C GLN A 8 3.76 -2.22 5.02
N VAL A 9 3.13 -1.20 4.42
CA VAL A 9 2.96 0.11 5.06
C VAL A 9 2.11 -0.01 6.32
N LEU A 10 0.99 -0.72 6.27
CA LEU A 10 0.14 -0.91 7.46
C LEU A 10 0.87 -1.69 8.57
N SER A 11 1.60 -2.75 8.22
CA SER A 11 2.36 -3.51 9.22
C SER A 11 3.57 -2.74 9.77
N ALA A 12 4.19 -1.87 8.98
CA ALA A 12 5.31 -1.05 9.43
C ALA A 12 4.87 0.13 10.29
N THR A 13 3.60 0.57 10.16
CA THR A 13 3.05 1.66 10.98
C THR A 13 2.80 1.20 12.40
N GLY A 14 2.25 0.00 12.59
CA GLY A 14 1.92 -0.54 13.90
C GLY A 14 3.16 -0.99 14.67
N SER A 15 3.46 -0.32 15.78
CA SER A 15 4.49 -0.75 16.72
C SER A 15 3.94 -1.80 17.69
N GLU A 16 4.68 -2.87 17.93
CA GLU A 16 4.33 -3.87 18.97
C GLU A 16 4.50 -3.30 20.38
N ARG A 17 5.30 -2.25 20.51
CA ARG A 17 5.56 -1.57 21.79
C ARG A 17 4.57 -0.46 22.09
N ASN A 18 3.63 -0.15 21.22
CA ASN A 18 2.62 0.87 21.44
C ASN A 18 1.27 0.22 21.74
N VAL A 19 0.62 0.73 22.78
CA VAL A 19 -0.77 0.42 23.12
C VAL A 19 -1.61 1.67 22.89
N ILE A 20 -2.72 1.50 22.20
CA ILE A 20 -3.68 2.56 21.92
C ILE A 20 -4.89 2.36 22.83
N LEU A 21 -5.23 3.39 23.59
CA LEU A 21 -6.51 3.52 24.29
C LEU A 21 -7.49 4.26 23.40
N LEU A 22 -8.64 3.68 23.18
CA LEU A 22 -9.73 4.16 22.33
C LEU A 22 -11.03 4.18 23.12
N GLY A 23 -12.02 4.91 22.65
CA GLY A 23 -13.39 4.75 23.14
C GLY A 23 -13.94 3.36 22.81
N ALA A 24 -14.60 2.71 23.75
CA ALA A 24 -15.16 1.38 23.58
C ALA A 24 -16.13 1.33 22.38
N GLY A 25 -15.99 0.30 21.54
CA GLY A 25 -16.75 0.17 20.30
C GLY A 25 -16.17 0.91 19.09
N SER A 26 -15.03 1.61 19.27
CA SER A 26 -14.37 2.36 18.18
C SER A 26 -13.05 1.71 17.73
N GLU A 27 -12.84 0.42 18.05
CA GLU A 27 -11.58 -0.30 17.76
C GLU A 27 -11.31 -0.49 16.26
N GLU A 28 -12.29 -0.17 15.40
CA GLU A 28 -12.17 -0.24 13.95
C GLU A 28 -11.82 1.11 13.30
N SER A 29 -12.02 2.24 14.02
CA SER A 29 -11.81 3.58 13.47
C SER A 29 -11.40 4.58 14.53
N ILE A 30 -10.10 4.91 14.58
CA ILE A 30 -9.55 5.93 15.47
C ILE A 30 -10.22 7.30 15.25
N GLU A 31 -10.59 7.63 14.00
CA GLU A 31 -11.20 8.93 13.69
C GLU A 31 -12.57 9.13 14.35
N ARG A 32 -13.29 8.03 14.62
CA ARG A 32 -14.62 8.05 15.26
C ARG A 32 -14.56 7.88 16.76
N SER A 33 -13.39 7.55 17.27
CA SER A 33 -13.20 7.31 18.69
C SER A 33 -13.23 8.62 19.45
N GLU A 34 -13.79 8.59 20.66
CA GLU A 34 -13.84 9.68 21.60
C GLU A 34 -13.30 9.21 22.95
N VAL A 35 -12.22 9.86 23.39
CA VAL A 35 -11.52 9.54 24.63
C VAL A 35 -11.40 10.82 25.45
N HIS A 36 -11.79 10.77 26.71
CA HIS A 36 -11.67 11.91 27.62
C HIS A 36 -10.20 12.36 27.77
N LEU A 37 -9.96 13.66 27.83
CA LEU A 37 -8.63 14.26 28.01
C LEU A 37 -7.90 13.71 29.26
N GLU A 38 -8.64 13.39 30.31
CA GLU A 38 -8.11 12.81 31.54
C GLU A 38 -7.42 11.47 31.32
N ALA A 39 -7.83 10.69 30.32
CA ALA A 39 -7.24 9.40 30.01
C ALA A 39 -5.73 9.51 29.68
N GLU A 40 -5.32 10.58 29.01
CA GLU A 40 -3.89 10.85 28.77
C GLU A 40 -3.13 11.06 30.08
N THR A 41 -3.69 11.81 31.01
CA THR A 41 -3.07 12.09 32.32
C THR A 41 -2.98 10.81 33.15
N LEU A 42 -4.04 10.01 33.16
CA LEU A 42 -4.08 8.73 33.87
C LEU A 42 -3.12 7.71 33.25
N ALA A 43 -3.06 7.63 31.93
CA ALA A 43 -2.11 6.74 31.25
C ALA A 43 -0.65 7.04 31.63
N ARG A 44 -0.30 8.30 31.86
CA ARG A 44 1.04 8.69 32.32
C ARG A 44 1.39 8.18 33.72
N THR A 45 0.41 7.80 34.53
CA THR A 45 0.64 7.25 35.87
C THR A 45 0.92 5.75 35.86
N ILE A 46 0.80 5.08 34.72
CA ILE A 46 1.09 3.66 34.58
C ILE A 46 2.60 3.46 34.72
N GLY A 47 3.01 2.58 35.65
CA GLY A 47 4.42 2.23 35.86
C GLY A 47 4.96 1.40 34.68
N GLY A 48 6.28 1.48 34.44
CA GLY A 48 6.94 0.67 33.44
C GLY A 48 6.77 1.13 31.97
N LEU A 49 6.06 2.23 31.71
CA LEU A 49 6.06 2.86 30.39
C LEU A 49 7.43 3.45 30.05
N GLU A 50 7.77 3.50 28.76
CA GLU A 50 9.02 4.08 28.31
C GLU A 50 9.13 5.54 28.76
N GLN A 51 10.32 5.92 29.24
CA GLN A 51 10.60 7.28 29.65
C GLN A 51 11.77 7.84 28.85
N HIS A 52 11.65 9.09 28.44
CA HIS A 52 12.71 9.83 27.78
C HIS A 52 12.90 11.18 28.48
N LEU A 53 14.12 11.42 29.00
CA LEU A 53 14.45 12.64 29.77
C LEU A 53 13.44 12.97 30.90
N GLY A 54 12.96 11.93 31.61
CA GLY A 54 11.99 12.09 32.70
C GLY A 54 10.53 12.32 32.24
N GLN A 55 10.27 12.23 30.94
CA GLN A 55 8.92 12.31 30.40
C GLN A 55 8.43 10.91 30.01
N THR A 56 7.26 10.51 30.52
CA THR A 56 6.60 9.26 30.15
C THR A 56 6.11 9.36 28.70
N ALA A 57 6.40 8.34 27.88
CA ALA A 57 6.01 8.25 26.49
C ALA A 57 4.52 7.92 26.35
N VAL A 58 3.70 8.95 26.52
CA VAL A 58 2.24 8.93 26.36
C VAL A 58 1.84 10.17 25.58
N SER A 59 1.07 9.99 24.51
CA SER A 59 0.56 11.04 23.64
C SER A 59 -0.95 10.90 23.45
N GLY A 60 -1.69 11.92 23.78
CA GLY A 60 -3.10 12.06 23.41
C GLY A 60 -3.20 12.70 22.02
N GLU A 61 -3.89 12.07 21.10
CA GLU A 61 -3.93 12.44 19.68
C GLU A 61 -5.34 12.59 19.15
N ILE A 62 -5.53 13.52 18.22
CA ILE A 62 -6.78 13.70 17.48
C ILE A 62 -6.53 13.31 16.03
N HIS A 63 -7.31 12.36 15.52
CA HIS A 63 -7.28 11.94 14.12
C HIS A 63 -8.53 12.43 13.41
N TYR A 64 -8.34 13.09 12.29
CA TYR A 64 -9.45 13.63 11.52
C TYR A 64 -9.18 13.56 10.01
N MET A 65 -10.23 13.41 9.22
CA MET A 65 -10.14 13.49 7.76
C MET A 65 -10.96 14.66 7.27
N ALA A 66 -10.29 15.58 6.57
CA ALA A 66 -10.95 16.78 6.05
C ALA A 66 -10.31 17.25 4.74
N PRO A 67 -11.06 18.00 3.92
CA PRO A 67 -10.46 18.71 2.80
C PRO A 67 -9.60 19.86 3.31
N LEU A 68 -8.39 19.96 2.79
CA LEU A 68 -7.51 21.10 2.94
C LEU A 68 -7.44 21.88 1.64
N THR A 69 -7.44 23.21 1.73
CA THR A 69 -7.19 24.08 0.58
C THR A 69 -5.71 24.46 0.57
N LEU A 70 -5.07 24.22 -0.55
CA LEU A 70 -3.64 24.46 -0.76
C LEU A 70 -3.38 25.89 -1.24
N ALA A 71 -2.12 26.28 -1.34
CA ALA A 71 -1.70 27.62 -1.76
C ALA A 71 -2.17 28.01 -3.18
N ASP A 72 -2.42 27.04 -4.05
CA ASP A 72 -2.97 27.22 -5.41
C ASP A 72 -4.50 27.21 -5.47
N ALA A 73 -5.18 27.27 -4.32
CA ALA A 73 -6.62 27.15 -4.14
C ALA A 73 -7.22 25.78 -4.55
N SER A 74 -6.42 24.77 -4.84
CA SER A 74 -6.90 23.39 -4.97
C SER A 74 -7.32 22.83 -3.62
N SER A 75 -8.25 21.87 -3.62
CA SER A 75 -8.74 21.22 -2.40
C SER A 75 -8.53 19.71 -2.50
N ALA A 76 -7.94 19.14 -1.48
CA ALA A 76 -7.67 17.71 -1.40
C ALA A 76 -7.97 17.14 -0.02
N GLN A 77 -8.43 15.88 0.00
CA GLN A 77 -8.69 15.16 1.25
C GLN A 77 -7.39 14.80 1.94
N ALA A 78 -7.21 15.30 3.14
CA ALA A 78 -6.06 15.07 3.99
C ALA A 78 -6.40 14.25 5.22
N ARG A 79 -5.43 13.50 5.72
CA ARG A 79 -5.45 12.94 7.07
C ARG A 79 -4.73 13.92 7.98
N LEU A 80 -5.46 14.45 8.94
CA LEU A 80 -4.99 15.42 9.91
C LEU A 80 -4.73 14.70 11.24
N ARG A 81 -3.61 15.00 11.86
CA ARG A 81 -3.30 14.54 13.20
C ARG A 81 -2.99 15.73 14.09
N GLY A 82 -3.80 15.92 15.13
CA GLY A 82 -3.56 16.88 16.20
C GLY A 82 -2.66 16.26 17.26
N VAL A 83 -1.48 16.82 17.45
CA VAL A 83 -0.44 16.26 18.31
C VAL A 83 0.19 17.31 19.21
N THR A 84 0.87 16.84 20.24
CA THR A 84 1.84 17.60 21.01
C THR A 84 3.24 17.03 20.74
N GLU A 85 4.30 17.70 21.18
CA GLU A 85 5.69 17.18 21.05
C GLU A 85 5.86 15.77 21.63
N ARG A 86 4.98 15.35 22.54
CA ARG A 86 4.98 13.99 23.10
C ARG A 86 4.73 12.90 22.06
N ALA A 87 4.13 13.25 20.93
CA ALA A 87 3.96 12.30 19.82
C ALA A 87 5.31 11.74 19.34
N LEU A 88 6.39 12.52 19.42
CA LEU A 88 7.73 12.07 19.05
C LEU A 88 8.30 11.02 20.04
N LEU A 89 7.78 10.96 21.27
CA LEU A 89 8.17 9.95 22.24
C LEU A 89 7.55 8.59 21.97
N VAL A 90 6.32 8.58 21.47
CA VAL A 90 5.58 7.34 21.14
C VAL A 90 5.82 6.87 19.72
N HIS A 91 6.22 7.77 18.81
CA HIS A 91 6.53 7.49 17.41
C HIS A 91 8.00 7.80 17.07
N PRO A 92 8.98 7.03 17.58
CA PRO A 92 10.42 7.32 17.40
C PRO A 92 10.92 7.17 15.96
N ASN A 93 10.11 6.60 15.08
CA ASN A 93 10.35 6.52 13.64
C ASN A 93 10.03 7.83 12.91
N VAL A 94 9.33 8.77 13.57
CA VAL A 94 9.09 10.11 13.03
C VAL A 94 10.32 10.98 13.26
N ARG A 95 10.83 11.55 12.18
CA ARG A 95 12.00 12.45 12.20
C ARG A 95 11.67 13.74 11.47
N VAL A 96 11.98 14.87 12.07
CA VAL A 96 11.88 16.17 11.40
C VAL A 96 13.04 16.28 10.40
N LEU A 97 12.70 16.44 9.12
CA LEU A 97 13.65 16.58 8.03
C LEU A 97 14.11 18.02 7.84
N ALA A 98 13.16 18.95 7.95
CA ALA A 98 13.40 20.37 7.76
C ALA A 98 12.43 21.18 8.61
N GLY A 99 12.84 22.32 9.09
CA GLY A 99 12.03 23.20 9.93
C GLY A 99 11.93 22.71 11.37
N ARG A 100 10.75 22.75 11.96
CA ARG A 100 10.52 22.45 13.38
C ARG A 100 9.12 21.85 13.62
N PHE A 101 8.87 21.41 14.84
CA PHE A 101 7.54 21.01 15.31
C PHE A 101 6.57 22.21 15.29
N PRO A 102 5.29 22.03 14.91
CA PRO A 102 4.32 23.12 14.80
C PRO A 102 3.88 23.66 16.15
N ASN A 103 3.79 24.98 16.25
CA ASN A 103 3.08 25.70 17.30
C ASN A 103 1.65 26.01 16.85
N PRO A 104 0.79 26.58 17.72
CA PRO A 104 -0.53 27.06 17.30
C PRO A 104 -0.47 27.98 16.08
N GLY A 105 -1.36 27.74 15.11
CA GLY A 105 -1.38 28.42 13.81
C GLY A 105 -0.41 27.84 12.75
N GLU A 106 0.27 26.77 13.08
CA GLU A 106 1.29 26.16 12.22
C GLU A 106 1.00 24.66 11.98
N VAL A 107 1.59 24.13 10.91
CA VAL A 107 1.50 22.71 10.57
C VAL A 107 2.85 22.14 10.15
N MET A 108 2.97 20.83 10.34
CA MET A 108 4.09 20.04 9.82
C MET A 108 3.55 18.99 8.84
N VAL A 109 4.22 18.81 7.71
CA VAL A 109 3.75 18.00 6.60
C VAL A 109 4.65 16.78 6.41
N GLY A 110 4.04 15.61 6.29
CA GLY A 110 4.76 14.37 6.00
C GLY A 110 5.33 14.38 4.58
N ARG A 111 6.49 13.75 4.40
CA ARG A 111 7.25 13.73 3.15
C ARG A 111 6.43 13.25 1.94
N LEU A 112 5.52 12.30 2.12
CA LEU A 112 4.67 11.76 1.05
C LEU A 112 3.27 12.40 1.01
N ALA A 113 3.02 13.45 1.80
CA ALA A 113 1.72 14.13 1.80
C ALA A 113 1.38 14.75 0.44
N HIS A 114 2.38 15.22 -0.32
CA HIS A 114 2.18 15.75 -1.68
C HIS A 114 1.52 14.73 -2.62
N HIS A 115 1.87 13.45 -2.54
CA HIS A 115 1.20 12.40 -3.30
C HIS A 115 -0.25 12.15 -2.82
N LYS A 116 -0.50 12.28 -1.50
CA LYS A 116 -1.85 12.10 -0.94
C LYS A 116 -2.77 13.25 -1.29
N LEU A 117 -2.21 14.45 -1.35
CA LEU A 117 -2.93 15.69 -1.67
C LEU A 117 -3.00 15.97 -3.18
N ASP A 118 -2.40 15.09 -3.99
CA ASP A 118 -2.29 15.26 -5.46
C ASP A 118 -1.74 16.65 -5.84
N ALA A 119 -0.70 17.09 -5.13
CA ALA A 119 -0.14 18.42 -5.25
C ALA A 119 1.35 18.38 -5.54
N PRO A 120 1.89 19.30 -6.36
CA PRO A 120 3.33 19.43 -6.54
C PRO A 120 4.04 19.78 -5.21
N GLU A 121 5.20 19.16 -4.96
CA GLU A 121 6.00 19.44 -3.75
C GLU A 121 6.20 20.93 -3.43
N PRO A 122 6.47 21.84 -4.40
CA PRO A 122 6.69 23.25 -4.08
C PRO A 122 5.48 23.95 -3.44
N ILE A 123 4.27 23.44 -3.62
CA ILE A 123 3.05 24.00 -2.99
C ILE A 123 3.04 23.75 -1.49
N LEU A 124 3.68 22.66 -1.05
CA LEU A 124 3.80 22.28 0.35
C LEU A 124 5.16 22.69 0.96
N ALA A 125 5.91 23.58 0.33
CA ALA A 125 7.20 24.06 0.84
C ALA A 125 7.03 24.83 2.16
N LEU A 126 8.11 24.91 2.96
CA LEU A 126 8.16 25.70 4.18
C LEU A 126 7.76 27.15 3.93
N GLY A 127 6.97 27.71 4.85
CA GLY A 127 6.44 29.06 4.77
C GLY A 127 5.22 29.22 3.86
N LYS A 128 4.77 28.17 3.16
CA LYS A 128 3.54 28.25 2.36
C LYS A 128 2.29 28.11 3.22
N PRO A 129 1.19 28.77 2.81
CA PRO A 129 -0.07 28.66 3.51
C PRO A 129 -0.81 27.38 3.15
N LEU A 130 -1.54 26.86 4.13
CA LEU A 130 -2.45 25.73 4.00
C LEU A 130 -3.71 26.10 4.79
N ARG A 131 -4.90 25.90 4.21
CA ARG A 131 -6.15 26.31 4.87
C ARG A 131 -7.00 25.11 5.23
N PHE A 132 -7.49 25.11 6.46
CA PHE A 132 -8.53 24.21 6.92
C PHE A 132 -9.78 25.01 7.25
N GLY A 133 -10.86 24.81 6.48
CA GLY A 133 -12.03 25.66 6.55
C GLY A 133 -11.69 27.12 6.21
N ASN A 134 -11.94 28.02 7.17
CA ASN A 134 -11.67 29.46 7.03
C ASN A 134 -10.36 29.90 7.71
N VAL A 135 -9.62 28.98 8.31
CA VAL A 135 -8.38 29.29 9.04
C VAL A 135 -7.18 28.92 8.20
N GLU A 136 -6.21 29.82 8.14
CA GLU A 136 -4.95 29.64 7.45
C GLU A 136 -3.85 29.23 8.43
N PHE A 137 -3.05 28.24 8.01
CA PHE A 137 -1.91 27.69 8.74
C PHE A 137 -0.66 27.84 7.91
N THR A 138 0.47 28.04 8.58
CA THR A 138 1.77 28.10 7.91
C THR A 138 2.49 26.75 8.03
N ILE A 139 3.03 26.24 6.92
CA ILE A 139 3.86 25.04 6.93
C ILE A 139 5.24 25.40 7.50
N VAL A 140 5.59 24.86 8.68
CA VAL A 140 6.85 25.17 9.39
C VAL A 140 7.79 24.00 9.48
N GLY A 141 7.36 22.81 9.10
CA GLY A 141 8.20 21.62 9.15
C GLY A 141 7.79 20.55 8.15
N HIS A 142 8.79 19.77 7.76
CA HIS A 142 8.60 18.51 7.06
C HIS A 142 9.14 17.38 7.89
N PHE A 143 8.45 16.24 7.89
CA PHE A 143 8.89 15.06 8.61
C PHE A 143 8.84 13.81 7.72
N GLU A 144 9.63 12.82 8.10
CA GLU A 144 9.56 11.47 7.55
C GLU A 144 9.17 10.48 8.64
N ALA A 145 8.53 9.40 8.22
CA ALA A 145 8.26 8.22 9.04
C ALA A 145 8.31 7.00 8.09
N PRO A 146 9.51 6.56 7.70
CA PRO A 146 9.73 5.71 6.54
C PRO A 146 8.86 4.45 6.52
N GLY A 147 8.08 4.30 5.44
CA GLY A 147 7.22 3.15 5.22
C GLY A 147 5.96 3.09 6.06
N THR A 148 5.58 4.17 6.75
CA THR A 148 4.36 4.25 7.56
C THR A 148 3.29 5.13 6.90
N VAL A 149 2.04 5.02 7.37
CA VAL A 149 0.96 5.90 6.91
C VAL A 149 1.17 7.36 7.33
N MET A 150 1.96 7.60 8.38
CA MET A 150 2.25 8.93 8.91
C MET A 150 2.95 9.83 7.89
N GLU A 151 3.77 9.25 6.98
CA GLU A 151 4.45 10.03 5.94
C GLU A 151 3.50 10.79 4.99
N SER A 152 2.21 10.46 4.99
CA SER A 152 1.20 11.12 4.16
C SER A 152 0.24 12.01 4.96
N GLU A 153 0.51 12.23 6.24
CA GLU A 153 -0.33 13.02 7.13
C GLU A 153 0.12 14.48 7.21
N VAL A 154 -0.79 15.33 7.67
CA VAL A 154 -0.52 16.72 8.06
C VAL A 154 -0.74 16.82 9.57
N TRP A 155 0.31 17.22 10.29
CA TRP A 155 0.30 17.34 11.74
C TRP A 155 0.06 18.77 12.18
N PHE A 156 -0.96 18.94 12.99
CA PHE A 156 -1.38 20.22 13.60
C PHE A 156 -1.03 20.25 15.08
N ASP A 157 -0.94 21.43 15.65
CA ASP A 157 -1.10 21.55 17.10
C ASP A 157 -2.45 20.94 17.51
N ARG A 158 -2.45 20.14 18.57
CA ARG A 158 -3.64 19.42 19.03
C ARG A 158 -4.79 20.31 19.38
N ASN A 159 -4.53 21.46 20.02
CA ASN A 159 -5.58 22.38 20.46
C ASN A 159 -6.21 23.09 19.25
N ASP A 160 -5.41 23.42 18.24
CA ASP A 160 -5.93 24.00 17.00
C ASP A 160 -6.88 23.03 16.31
N LEU A 161 -6.47 21.76 16.18
CA LEU A 161 -7.33 20.76 15.54
C LEU A 161 -8.58 20.48 16.37
N ALA A 162 -8.49 20.42 17.70
CA ALA A 162 -9.62 20.30 18.60
C ALA A 162 -10.64 21.43 18.39
N THR A 163 -10.14 22.67 18.35
CA THR A 163 -10.97 23.88 18.17
C THR A 163 -11.66 23.89 16.81
N LEU A 164 -10.93 23.58 15.73
CA LEU A 164 -11.46 23.58 14.37
C LEU A 164 -12.48 22.48 14.12
N THR A 165 -12.30 21.34 14.75
CA THR A 165 -13.21 20.19 14.63
C THR A 165 -14.32 20.20 15.68
N GLN A 166 -14.33 21.21 16.55
CA GLN A 166 -15.25 21.35 17.68
C GLN A 166 -15.27 20.08 18.57
N ARG A 167 -14.09 19.48 18.77
CA ARG A 167 -13.92 18.31 19.63
C ARG A 167 -13.36 18.70 20.98
N ASP A 168 -13.99 18.22 22.01
CA ASP A 168 -13.55 18.32 23.41
C ASP A 168 -12.91 17.01 23.91
N SER A 169 -12.76 16.04 23.00
CA SER A 169 -12.23 14.70 23.24
C SER A 169 -11.01 14.41 22.35
N LEU A 170 -10.19 13.46 22.78
CA LEU A 170 -9.13 12.85 21.97
C LEU A 170 -9.72 11.75 21.08
N SER A 171 -9.06 11.45 19.97
CA SER A 171 -9.37 10.24 19.21
C SER A 171 -8.73 9.02 19.85
N CYS A 172 -7.55 9.16 20.42
CA CYS A 172 -6.87 8.09 21.13
C CYS A 172 -5.80 8.61 22.08
N VAL A 173 -5.36 7.73 22.97
CA VAL A 173 -4.14 7.92 23.76
C VAL A 173 -3.19 6.79 23.41
N VAL A 174 -2.00 7.13 22.92
CA VAL A 174 -0.93 6.17 22.61
C VAL A 174 0.04 6.13 23.78
N ALA A 175 0.27 4.95 24.31
CA ALA A 175 1.25 4.70 25.38
C ALA A 175 2.33 3.73 24.86
N ARG A 176 3.60 4.08 25.06
CA ARG A 176 4.72 3.24 24.64
C ARG A 176 5.23 2.41 25.80
N LEU A 177 5.26 1.10 25.59
CA LEU A 177 5.71 0.13 26.56
C LEU A 177 7.23 0.19 26.73
N GLY A 178 7.69 0.25 27.98
CA GLY A 178 9.07 0.06 28.39
C GLY A 178 9.24 -1.32 29.00
N GLU A 179 9.14 -1.41 30.33
CA GLU A 179 9.09 -2.65 31.10
C GLU A 179 7.64 -3.13 31.31
N ALA A 180 6.65 -2.23 31.11
CA ALA A 180 5.23 -2.56 31.20
C ALA A 180 4.81 -3.50 30.06
N GLU A 181 3.81 -4.33 30.34
CA GLU A 181 3.15 -5.19 29.36
C GLU A 181 1.81 -4.58 28.92
N PHE A 182 1.21 -5.13 27.86
CA PHE A 182 -0.09 -4.70 27.35
C PHE A 182 -1.17 -4.70 28.44
N GLU A 183 -1.14 -5.70 29.30
CA GLU A 183 -2.11 -5.93 30.37
C GLU A 183 -2.08 -4.80 31.43
N ASP A 184 -0.92 -4.18 31.65
CA ASP A 184 -0.79 -3.06 32.58
C ASP A 184 -1.54 -1.83 32.08
N VAL A 185 -1.47 -1.56 30.78
CA VAL A 185 -2.22 -0.47 30.14
C VAL A 185 -3.70 -0.83 30.02
N ALA A 186 -4.02 -2.07 29.67
CA ALA A 186 -5.39 -2.56 29.57
C ALA A 186 -6.10 -2.56 30.94
N ALA A 187 -5.38 -2.74 32.04
CA ALA A 187 -5.96 -2.65 33.37
C ALA A 187 -6.60 -1.29 33.67
N LEU A 188 -6.18 -0.21 33.01
CA LEU A 188 -6.81 1.09 33.12
C LEU A 188 -8.27 1.07 32.67
N THR A 189 -8.59 0.33 31.59
CA THR A 189 -9.96 0.22 31.03
C THR A 189 -10.90 -0.46 32.02
N PHE A 190 -10.40 -1.44 32.78
CA PHE A 190 -11.19 -2.14 33.81
C PHE A 190 -11.33 -1.33 35.11
N ARG A 191 -10.34 -0.49 35.43
CA ARG A 191 -10.39 0.36 36.64
C ARG A 191 -11.23 1.61 36.48
N ARG A 192 -11.34 2.11 35.25
CA ARG A 192 -12.05 3.35 34.90
C ARG A 192 -13.15 3.06 33.87
N THR A 193 -14.14 2.28 34.32
CA THR A 193 -15.32 1.94 33.49
C THR A 193 -16.17 3.15 33.15
N ASP A 194 -16.04 4.24 33.90
CA ASP A 194 -16.67 5.53 33.65
C ASP A 194 -16.16 6.23 32.38
N MET A 195 -14.98 5.85 31.90
CA MET A 195 -14.38 6.43 30.68
C MET A 195 -14.67 5.64 29.40
N GLU A 196 -15.31 4.49 29.53
CA GLU A 196 -15.67 3.60 28.39
C GLU A 196 -14.48 3.35 27.43
N LEU A 197 -13.32 3.01 27.99
CA LEU A 197 -12.09 2.82 27.23
C LEU A 197 -11.93 1.36 26.77
N ALA A 198 -11.34 1.19 25.59
CA ALA A 198 -10.78 -0.08 25.11
C ALA A 198 -9.28 0.05 24.85
N ALA A 199 -8.53 -0.98 25.15
CA ALA A 199 -7.09 -1.04 24.88
C ALA A 199 -6.82 -2.02 23.73
N ILE A 200 -5.95 -1.63 22.82
CA ILE A 200 -5.53 -2.45 21.69
C ILE A 200 -4.05 -2.16 21.38
N THR A 201 -3.29 -3.18 20.96
CA THR A 201 -1.93 -2.93 20.47
C THR A 201 -2.00 -2.15 19.14
N GLU A 202 -1.06 -1.25 18.92
CA GLU A 202 -1.03 -0.48 17.65
C GLU A 202 -0.85 -1.41 16.45
N SER A 203 0.00 -2.44 16.57
CA SER A 203 0.13 -3.48 15.54
C SER A 203 -1.19 -4.22 15.30
N GLY A 204 -1.96 -4.51 16.35
CA GLY A 204 -3.29 -5.13 16.27
C GLY A 204 -4.31 -4.25 15.54
N TYR A 205 -4.30 -2.94 15.80
CA TYR A 205 -5.14 -1.98 15.09
C TYR A 205 -4.87 -1.99 13.58
N TYR A 206 -3.59 -1.82 13.19
CA TYR A 206 -3.23 -1.81 11.77
C TYR A 206 -3.41 -3.17 11.09
N ALA A 207 -3.27 -4.28 11.83
CA ALA A 207 -3.59 -5.62 11.31
C ALA A 207 -5.09 -5.79 11.02
N ARG A 208 -5.96 -5.28 11.91
CA ARG A 208 -7.42 -5.23 11.66
C ARG A 208 -7.72 -4.37 10.43
N LEU A 209 -7.15 -3.17 10.37
CA LEU A 209 -7.31 -2.28 9.23
C LEU A 209 -6.88 -2.95 7.91
N ALA A 210 -5.74 -3.68 7.92
CA ALA A 210 -5.28 -4.46 6.76
C ALA A 210 -6.27 -5.55 6.35
N SER A 211 -7.05 -6.09 7.29
CA SER A 211 -8.05 -7.13 7.01
C SER A 211 -9.23 -6.62 6.17
N PHE A 212 -9.61 -5.36 6.32
CA PHE A 212 -10.65 -4.72 5.49
C PHE A 212 -10.30 -4.69 4.00
N TYR A 213 -9.00 -4.74 3.67
CA TYR A 213 -8.54 -4.76 2.29
C TYR A 213 -8.48 -6.17 1.68
N ARG A 214 -8.82 -7.23 2.44
CA ARG A 214 -8.82 -8.61 1.92
C ARG A 214 -9.76 -8.79 0.71
N PRO A 215 -11.00 -8.29 0.70
CA PRO A 215 -11.88 -8.41 -0.46
C PRO A 215 -11.32 -7.69 -1.70
N ILE A 216 -10.74 -6.50 -1.51
CA ILE A 216 -10.12 -5.73 -2.59
C ILE A 216 -8.94 -6.50 -3.19
N ARG A 217 -8.12 -7.14 -2.33
CA ARG A 217 -7.04 -8.02 -2.79
C ARG A 217 -7.55 -9.22 -3.58
N ALA A 218 -8.63 -9.84 -3.13
CA ALA A 218 -9.26 -10.96 -3.84
C ALA A 218 -9.75 -10.53 -5.23
N MET A 219 -10.41 -9.37 -5.33
CA MET A 219 -10.84 -8.80 -6.61
C MET A 219 -9.66 -8.50 -7.53
N THR A 220 -8.58 -7.93 -7.02
CA THR A 220 -7.35 -7.66 -7.80
C THR A 220 -6.75 -8.95 -8.36
N TRP A 221 -6.70 -10.03 -7.56
CA TRP A 221 -6.24 -11.34 -8.02
C TRP A 221 -7.18 -11.95 -9.05
N LEU A 222 -8.50 -11.85 -8.86
CA LEU A 222 -9.48 -12.33 -9.81
C LEU A 222 -9.35 -11.62 -11.16
N THR A 223 -9.27 -10.28 -11.14
CA THR A 223 -9.06 -9.48 -12.35
C THR A 223 -7.77 -9.86 -13.06
N ALA A 224 -6.66 -9.99 -12.31
CA ALA A 224 -5.38 -10.41 -12.87
C ALA A 224 -5.46 -11.80 -13.50
N ALA A 225 -6.17 -12.74 -12.87
CA ALA A 225 -6.38 -14.09 -13.41
C ALA A 225 -7.22 -14.08 -14.68
N LEU A 226 -8.29 -13.27 -14.74
CA LEU A 226 -9.12 -13.12 -15.94
C LEU A 226 -8.34 -12.50 -17.11
N VAL A 227 -7.55 -11.45 -16.85
CA VAL A 227 -6.69 -10.83 -17.87
C VAL A 227 -5.64 -11.83 -18.35
N ALA A 228 -5.01 -12.58 -17.45
CA ALA A 228 -4.05 -13.62 -17.82
C ALA A 228 -4.72 -14.71 -18.67
N ALA A 229 -5.91 -15.19 -18.30
CA ALA A 229 -6.66 -16.16 -19.09
C ALA A 229 -6.96 -15.62 -20.49
N GLY A 230 -7.44 -14.38 -20.60
CA GLY A 230 -7.69 -13.71 -21.88
C GLY A 230 -6.44 -13.63 -22.75
N ALA A 231 -5.29 -13.27 -22.15
CA ALA A 231 -4.01 -13.22 -22.84
C ALA A 231 -3.55 -14.61 -23.34
N VAL A 232 -3.76 -15.66 -22.54
CA VAL A 232 -3.47 -17.06 -22.95
C VAL A 232 -4.32 -17.46 -24.14
N PHE A 233 -5.64 -17.24 -24.09
CA PHE A 233 -6.54 -17.57 -25.19
C PHE A 233 -6.23 -16.77 -26.47
N GLY A 234 -5.95 -15.46 -26.34
CA GLY A 234 -5.52 -14.63 -27.45
C GLY A 234 -4.21 -15.11 -28.08
N GLY A 235 -3.22 -15.41 -27.23
CA GLY A 235 -1.93 -15.96 -27.66
C GLY A 235 -2.07 -17.32 -28.36
N LEU A 236 -2.85 -18.24 -27.79
CA LEU A 236 -3.15 -19.53 -28.43
C LEU A 236 -3.79 -19.35 -29.79
N ASN A 237 -4.79 -18.47 -29.92
CA ASN A 237 -5.46 -18.24 -31.20
C ASN A 237 -4.48 -17.67 -32.25
N THR A 238 -3.58 -16.78 -31.86
CA THR A 238 -2.55 -16.22 -32.73
C THR A 238 -1.55 -17.30 -33.18
N LEU A 239 -1.10 -18.16 -32.25
CA LEU A 239 -0.21 -19.27 -32.57
C LEU A 239 -0.88 -20.32 -33.48
N TYR A 240 -2.16 -20.62 -33.24
CA TYR A 240 -2.91 -21.51 -34.14
C TYR A 240 -3.00 -20.96 -35.57
N ALA A 241 -3.29 -19.65 -35.72
CA ALA A 241 -3.34 -19.01 -37.03
C ALA A 241 -1.96 -19.02 -37.71
N ALA A 242 -0.89 -18.67 -36.97
CA ALA A 242 0.47 -18.64 -37.49
C ALA A 242 0.95 -20.03 -37.92
N PHE A 243 0.66 -21.07 -37.14
CA PHE A 243 1.08 -22.44 -37.51
C PHE A 243 0.20 -23.04 -38.60
N ALA A 244 -1.09 -22.72 -38.61
CA ALA A 244 -2.00 -23.18 -39.70
C ALA A 244 -1.57 -22.67 -41.07
N SER A 245 -1.06 -21.43 -41.17
CA SER A 245 -0.53 -20.90 -42.45
C SER A 245 0.68 -21.64 -42.96
N ARG A 246 1.44 -22.34 -42.09
CA ARG A 246 2.68 -23.07 -42.41
C ARG A 246 2.52 -24.58 -42.57
N ILE A 247 1.29 -25.11 -42.50
CA ILE A 247 1.04 -26.57 -42.62
C ILE A 247 1.64 -27.16 -43.91
N ARG A 248 1.52 -26.44 -45.04
CA ARG A 248 2.09 -26.90 -46.32
C ARG A 248 3.61 -26.93 -46.30
N GLU A 249 4.26 -25.93 -45.71
CA GLU A 249 5.71 -25.87 -45.54
C GLU A 249 6.22 -27.04 -44.69
N MET A 250 5.53 -27.32 -43.57
CA MET A 250 5.87 -28.46 -42.70
C MET A 250 5.66 -29.79 -43.39
N GLY A 251 4.62 -29.92 -44.23
CA GLY A 251 4.40 -31.12 -45.05
C GLY A 251 5.51 -31.33 -46.08
N THR A 252 6.00 -30.29 -46.74
CA THR A 252 7.12 -30.34 -47.67
C THR A 252 8.42 -30.76 -46.96
N LEU A 253 8.72 -30.21 -45.80
CA LEU A 253 9.90 -30.57 -45.01
C LEU A 253 9.86 -32.05 -44.56
N GLN A 254 8.69 -32.55 -44.17
CA GLN A 254 8.53 -34.00 -43.86
C GLN A 254 8.72 -34.85 -45.08
N ALA A 255 8.27 -34.41 -46.26
CA ALA A 255 8.47 -35.17 -47.52
C ALA A 255 9.93 -35.23 -47.95
N ILE A 256 10.75 -34.24 -47.63
CA ILE A 256 12.20 -34.20 -47.89
C ILE A 256 12.99 -35.04 -46.85
N GLY A 257 12.31 -35.49 -45.77
CA GLY A 257 12.94 -36.42 -44.80
C GLY A 257 13.26 -35.79 -43.42
N PHE A 258 12.77 -34.60 -43.12
CA PHE A 258 12.91 -34.04 -41.77
C PHE A 258 12.03 -34.79 -40.77
N ASP A 259 12.60 -35.14 -39.64
CA ASP A 259 11.90 -35.83 -38.55
C ASP A 259 10.89 -34.90 -37.84
N ARG A 260 9.73 -35.49 -37.48
CA ARG A 260 8.68 -34.75 -36.74
C ARG A 260 9.17 -34.10 -35.45
N PRO A 261 10.01 -34.76 -34.60
CA PRO A 261 10.55 -34.12 -33.41
C PRO A 261 11.40 -32.89 -33.70
N ALA A 262 12.18 -32.89 -34.79
CA ALA A 262 13.00 -31.76 -35.18
C ALA A 262 12.14 -30.55 -35.61
N LEU A 263 11.07 -30.80 -36.37
CA LEU A 263 10.11 -29.79 -36.78
C LEU A 263 9.31 -29.23 -35.56
N LEU A 264 8.94 -30.12 -34.63
CA LEU A 264 8.28 -29.71 -33.38
C LEU A 264 9.19 -28.80 -32.55
N ALA A 265 10.45 -29.18 -32.39
CA ALA A 265 11.44 -28.38 -31.66
C ALA A 265 11.63 -27.00 -32.29
N SER A 266 11.68 -26.91 -33.63
CA SER A 266 11.78 -25.63 -34.35
C SER A 266 10.58 -24.71 -34.08
N LEU A 267 9.34 -25.23 -34.15
CA LEU A 267 8.13 -24.48 -33.87
C LEU A 267 8.07 -24.00 -32.41
N ILE A 268 8.49 -24.84 -31.47
CA ILE A 268 8.57 -24.46 -30.04
C ILE A 268 9.63 -23.39 -29.85
N GLN A 269 10.82 -23.52 -30.45
CA GLN A 269 11.86 -22.49 -30.34
C GLN A 269 11.38 -21.14 -30.89
N GLU A 270 10.73 -21.11 -32.02
CA GLU A 270 10.17 -19.89 -32.61
C GLU A 270 9.14 -19.25 -31.66
N SER A 271 8.23 -20.03 -31.09
CA SER A 271 7.24 -19.54 -30.12
C SER A 271 7.90 -19.02 -28.83
N VAL A 272 8.89 -19.75 -28.31
CA VAL A 272 9.63 -19.34 -27.11
C VAL A 272 10.39 -18.03 -27.35
N LEU A 273 11.04 -17.87 -28.50
CA LEU A 273 11.73 -16.64 -28.87
C LEU A 273 10.76 -15.45 -28.99
N ALA A 274 9.61 -15.65 -29.64
CA ALA A 274 8.59 -14.62 -29.76
C ALA A 274 8.01 -14.21 -28.40
N THR A 275 7.72 -15.19 -27.54
CA THR A 275 7.22 -14.89 -26.17
C THR A 275 8.28 -14.29 -25.26
N LEU A 276 9.55 -14.69 -25.42
CA LEU A 276 10.66 -14.12 -24.67
C LEU A 276 10.85 -12.63 -25.02
N THR A 277 10.84 -12.29 -26.31
CA THR A 277 10.94 -10.88 -26.74
C THR A 277 9.78 -10.05 -26.21
N GLY A 278 8.54 -10.54 -26.31
CA GLY A 278 7.37 -9.87 -25.75
C GLY A 278 7.46 -9.70 -24.22
N THR A 279 7.92 -10.74 -23.53
CA THR A 279 8.08 -10.71 -22.06
C THR A 279 9.18 -9.74 -21.64
N LEU A 280 10.30 -9.67 -22.36
CA LEU A 280 11.37 -8.72 -22.08
C LEU A 280 10.90 -7.27 -22.29
N LEU A 281 10.21 -7.00 -23.40
CA LEU A 281 9.64 -5.68 -23.66
C LEU A 281 8.64 -5.25 -22.59
N ALA A 282 7.73 -6.17 -22.19
CA ALA A 282 6.78 -5.92 -21.12
C ALA A 282 7.46 -5.70 -19.77
N THR A 283 8.54 -6.44 -19.48
CA THR A 283 9.33 -6.29 -18.26
C THR A 283 10.03 -4.95 -18.23
N ILE A 284 10.68 -4.55 -19.31
CA ILE A 284 11.35 -3.26 -19.43
C ILE A 284 10.32 -2.12 -19.24
N ALA A 285 9.22 -2.16 -19.97
CA ALA A 285 8.15 -1.17 -19.84
C ALA A 285 7.59 -1.13 -18.41
N GLY A 286 7.37 -2.30 -17.78
CA GLY A 286 6.89 -2.38 -16.40
C GLY A 286 7.84 -1.76 -15.40
N VAL A 287 9.15 -1.99 -15.52
CA VAL A 287 10.16 -1.38 -14.64
C VAL A 287 10.17 0.14 -14.84
N PHE A 288 10.25 0.63 -16.08
CA PHE A 288 10.32 2.07 -16.32
C PHE A 288 9.05 2.84 -15.94
N LEU A 289 7.88 2.24 -16.06
CA LEU A 289 6.60 2.91 -15.83
C LEU A 289 6.07 2.75 -14.41
N LEU A 290 6.40 1.65 -13.72
CA LEU A 290 5.76 1.30 -12.45
C LEU A 290 6.70 1.31 -11.25
N ASP A 291 8.03 1.19 -11.45
CA ASP A 291 8.95 1.21 -10.33
C ASP A 291 9.08 2.62 -9.77
N GLY A 292 8.99 2.76 -8.45
CA GLY A 292 8.98 4.05 -7.79
C GLY A 292 7.65 4.83 -7.83
N PHE A 293 6.64 4.32 -8.54
CA PHE A 293 5.35 5.00 -8.61
C PHE A 293 4.62 4.93 -7.26
N THR A 294 4.26 6.09 -6.71
CA THR A 294 3.58 6.19 -5.42
C THR A 294 2.07 6.28 -5.62
N ILE A 295 1.34 5.38 -4.97
CA ILE A 295 -0.12 5.27 -5.08
C ILE A 295 -0.75 5.67 -3.75
N PRO A 296 -1.62 6.71 -3.73
CA PRO A 296 -2.41 7.03 -2.56
C PRO A 296 -3.53 5.99 -2.37
N PHE A 297 -3.82 5.65 -1.11
CA PHE A 297 -4.98 4.86 -0.72
C PHE A 297 -5.70 5.50 0.46
N SER A 298 -6.76 4.90 0.98
CA SER A 298 -7.61 5.55 1.99
C SER A 298 -6.82 6.10 3.19
N VAL A 299 -5.91 5.32 3.74
CA VAL A 299 -5.21 5.68 4.99
C VAL A 299 -3.77 6.16 4.80
N GLY A 300 -3.22 6.11 3.58
CA GLY A 300 -1.83 6.51 3.37
C GLY A 300 -1.40 6.45 1.91
N THR A 301 -0.12 6.36 1.70
CA THR A 301 0.52 6.16 0.39
C THR A 301 1.46 4.97 0.46
N PHE A 302 1.65 4.28 -0.65
CA PHE A 302 2.70 3.28 -0.78
C PHE A 302 3.40 3.42 -2.13
N THR A 303 4.70 3.16 -2.14
CA THR A 303 5.49 3.18 -3.36
C THR A 303 5.58 1.77 -3.94
N LEU A 304 5.27 1.64 -5.22
CA LEU A 304 5.45 0.39 -5.94
C LEU A 304 6.94 0.07 -6.06
N SER A 305 7.34 -1.10 -5.62
CA SER A 305 8.69 -1.62 -5.86
C SER A 305 8.63 -2.88 -6.68
N ILE A 306 9.37 -2.92 -7.77
CA ILE A 306 9.50 -4.12 -8.60
C ILE A 306 10.66 -4.94 -8.07
N THR A 307 10.33 -5.91 -7.22
CA THR A 307 11.33 -6.81 -6.63
C THR A 307 11.82 -7.85 -7.66
N PRO A 308 13.05 -8.37 -7.52
CA PRO A 308 13.57 -9.44 -8.38
C PRO A 308 12.64 -10.66 -8.46
N LYS A 309 11.89 -10.94 -7.39
CA LYS A 309 10.88 -12.03 -7.38
C LYS A 309 9.75 -11.79 -8.38
N VAL A 310 9.28 -10.56 -8.54
CA VAL A 310 8.24 -10.19 -9.51
C VAL A 310 8.77 -10.39 -10.93
N LEU A 311 10.02 -10.00 -11.18
CA LEU A 311 10.68 -10.18 -12.49
C LEU A 311 10.82 -11.66 -12.83
N ILE A 312 11.31 -12.48 -11.91
CA ILE A 312 11.48 -13.93 -12.11
C ILE A 312 10.13 -14.59 -12.40
N VAL A 313 9.09 -14.26 -11.64
CA VAL A 313 7.74 -14.79 -11.86
C VAL A 313 7.18 -14.32 -13.21
N GLY A 314 7.37 -13.05 -13.58
CA GLY A 314 6.92 -12.49 -14.85
C GLY A 314 7.60 -13.17 -16.04
N ILE A 315 8.93 -13.26 -16.04
CA ILE A 315 9.71 -13.89 -17.11
C ILE A 315 9.40 -15.40 -17.17
N GLY A 316 9.38 -16.07 -16.01
CA GLY A 316 9.07 -17.50 -15.93
C GLY A 316 7.67 -17.84 -16.45
N SER A 317 6.65 -17.03 -16.12
CA SER A 317 5.30 -17.22 -16.64
C SER A 317 5.22 -16.99 -18.16
N GLY A 318 5.93 -15.99 -18.69
CA GLY A 318 6.00 -15.75 -20.14
C GLY A 318 6.64 -16.91 -20.89
N LEU A 319 7.76 -17.44 -20.39
CA LEU A 319 8.41 -18.62 -20.96
C LEU A 319 7.51 -19.87 -20.90
N LEU A 320 6.85 -20.08 -19.76
CA LEU A 320 5.93 -21.19 -19.58
C LEU A 320 4.75 -21.12 -20.57
N LEU A 321 4.20 -19.93 -20.76
CA LEU A 321 3.14 -19.67 -21.75
C LEU A 321 3.62 -19.93 -23.18
N GLY A 322 4.84 -19.49 -23.53
CA GLY A 322 5.43 -19.75 -24.83
C GLY A 322 5.61 -21.25 -25.11
N LEU A 323 6.09 -21.99 -24.12
CA LEU A 323 6.32 -23.42 -24.23
C LEU A 323 4.99 -24.18 -24.28
N LEU A 324 4.12 -24.00 -23.30
CA LEU A 324 2.86 -24.74 -23.20
C LEU A 324 1.84 -24.28 -24.26
N GLY A 325 1.86 -23.01 -24.62
CA GLY A 325 0.98 -22.45 -25.64
C GLY A 325 1.31 -22.92 -27.05
N ALA A 326 2.58 -23.20 -27.35
CA ALA A 326 3.00 -23.69 -28.65
C ALA A 326 2.70 -25.19 -28.87
N LEU A 327 2.68 -25.99 -27.81
CA LEU A 327 2.55 -27.46 -27.91
C LEU A 327 1.27 -27.92 -28.64
N PRO A 328 0.04 -27.48 -28.27
CA PRO A 328 -1.17 -27.97 -28.92
C PRO A 328 -1.26 -27.63 -30.42
N PRO A 329 -0.99 -26.40 -30.87
CA PRO A 329 -1.02 -26.07 -32.29
C PRO A 329 0.12 -26.75 -33.08
N ALA A 330 1.34 -26.85 -32.52
CA ALA A 330 2.47 -27.50 -33.18
C ALA A 330 2.22 -29.00 -33.42
N ILE A 331 1.71 -29.72 -32.42
CA ILE A 331 1.34 -31.13 -32.56
C ILE A 331 0.25 -31.28 -33.64
N ARG A 332 -0.72 -30.37 -33.69
CA ARG A 332 -1.79 -30.45 -34.69
C ARG A 332 -1.28 -30.21 -36.11
N CYS A 333 -0.34 -29.29 -36.32
CA CYS A 333 0.27 -29.01 -37.61
C CYS A 333 1.10 -30.20 -38.18
N LEU A 334 1.65 -31.06 -37.31
CA LEU A 334 2.46 -32.17 -37.69
C LEU A 334 1.68 -33.51 -37.89
N ARG A 335 0.34 -33.50 -37.64
CA ARG A 335 -0.49 -34.66 -37.93
C ARG A 335 -0.64 -34.87 -39.44
N PRO A 336 -0.55 -36.12 -39.96
CA PRO A 336 -0.78 -36.35 -41.38
C PRO A 336 -2.19 -35.96 -41.76
N PRO A 337 -2.40 -35.35 -42.95
CA PRO A 337 -3.74 -35.11 -43.45
C PRO A 337 -4.49 -36.42 -43.53
N HIS A 338 -5.73 -36.47 -43.06
CA HIS A 338 -6.58 -37.64 -43.19
C HIS A 338 -6.72 -37.95 -44.68
N PRO A 339 -6.54 -39.20 -45.14
CA PRO A 339 -6.84 -39.54 -46.51
C PRO A 339 -8.32 -39.21 -46.78
N PRO A 340 -8.62 -38.68 -47.98
CA PRO A 340 -10.02 -38.42 -48.33
C PRO A 340 -10.82 -39.69 -48.20
N PRO A 341 -12.09 -39.64 -47.73
CA PRO A 341 -12.93 -40.82 -47.71
C PRO A 341 -13.00 -41.35 -49.14
N HIS A 342 -12.63 -42.63 -49.30
CA HIS A 342 -12.81 -43.34 -50.57
C HIS A 342 -14.31 -43.31 -50.90
N THR A 343 -14.71 -42.45 -51.82
CA THR A 343 -16.03 -42.52 -52.45
C THR A 343 -16.03 -43.79 -53.27
N ALA A 344 -16.71 -44.83 -52.76
CA ALA A 344 -17.06 -46.04 -53.50
C ALA A 344 -18.19 -45.73 -54.50
#